data_98f6049268f28a747624edd0e406e9fb
#
_entry.id   98f6049268f28a747624edd0e406e9fb
#
_cell.length_a   1.000
_cell.length_b   1.000
_cell.length_c   1.000
_cell.angle_alpha   90.00
_cell.angle_beta   90.00
_cell.angle_gamma   90.00
#
_symmetry.space_group_name_H-M   'P 1'
#
loop_
_entity.id
_entity.type
_entity.pdbx_description
1 polymer ?
#
loop_
_entity_poly.entity_id
_entity_poly.type
_entity_poly.pdbx_seq_one_letter_code
_entity_poly.pdbx_strand_id
1 'polypeptide(L)'
;MKQKFVEYYMRLADETAKLSSAVRLQVGSVIVRDQQILATGYNGTPTGWDNDCEDIEWCSAGGWLSPEEIEQGWPYEGTYTTADGHEMRGRYRLKTKPEVLHAESNALMKIARSTESSDGAAMFCTHAPCLECAKLIYQSGIKKLYYRDTYRDFSGVEFLQKGNVDVEQYNSNKS
;
A
#
# COMPACT_ATOMS: atom_id res chain seq x y z
N MET A 1 19.59 11.66 -6.32
CA MET A 1 20.04 11.31 -4.93
C MET A 1 21.15 10.27 -5.03
N LYS A 2 22.13 10.21 -4.08
CA LYS A 2 23.16 9.13 -4.08
C LYS A 2 22.51 7.80 -3.70
N GLN A 3 22.92 6.70 -4.34
CA GLN A 3 22.34 5.35 -4.18
C GLN A 3 22.21 4.92 -2.71
N LYS A 4 23.25 5.13 -1.89
CA LYS A 4 23.22 4.77 -0.46
C LYS A 4 22.07 5.41 0.34
N PHE A 5 21.60 6.61 -0.07
CA PHE A 5 20.44 7.25 0.57
C PHE A 5 19.13 6.67 0.05
N VAL A 6 19.06 6.32 -1.24
CA VAL A 6 17.90 5.62 -1.79
C VAL A 6 17.70 4.29 -1.05
N GLU A 7 18.75 3.51 -0.88
CA GLU A 7 18.70 2.24 -0.13
C GLU A 7 18.28 2.46 1.34
N TYR A 8 18.79 3.50 1.98
CA TYR A 8 18.45 3.83 3.36
C TYR A 8 16.96 4.15 3.50
N TYR A 9 16.42 5.02 2.63
CA TYR A 9 15.00 5.41 2.72
C TYR A 9 14.06 4.31 2.25
N MET A 10 14.47 3.44 1.31
CA MET A 10 13.69 2.25 0.96
C MET A 10 13.62 1.27 2.12
N ARG A 11 14.73 1.01 2.83
CA ARG A 11 14.71 0.20 4.06
C ARG A 11 13.84 0.82 5.14
N LEU A 12 13.84 2.14 5.27
CA LEU A 12 12.96 2.82 6.21
C LEU A 12 11.47 2.66 5.81
N ALA A 13 11.16 2.69 4.52
CA ALA A 13 9.81 2.39 4.04
C ALA A 13 9.40 0.95 4.37
N ASP A 14 10.32 -0.02 4.26
CA ASP A 14 10.09 -1.41 4.66
C ASP A 14 9.81 -1.54 6.17
N GLU A 15 10.61 -0.89 7.01
CA GLU A 15 10.36 -0.90 8.46
C GLU A 15 9.06 -0.19 8.81
N THR A 16 8.71 0.88 8.09
CA THR A 16 7.44 1.58 8.26
C THR A 16 6.25 0.69 7.88
N ALA A 17 6.38 -0.13 6.82
CA ALA A 17 5.33 -1.06 6.41
C ALA A 17 4.96 -2.07 7.50
N LYS A 18 5.93 -2.50 8.30
CA LYS A 18 5.70 -3.46 9.42
C LYS A 18 4.81 -2.91 10.55
N LEU A 19 4.58 -1.59 10.58
CA LEU A 19 3.64 -0.96 11.52
C LEU A 19 2.18 -1.15 11.09
N SER A 20 1.93 -1.59 9.86
CA SER A 20 0.59 -1.87 9.36
C SER A 20 0.01 -3.12 10.03
N SER A 21 -1.26 -3.04 10.42
CA SER A 21 -2.05 -4.20 10.88
C SER A 21 -2.68 -5.00 9.73
N ALA A 22 -2.54 -4.53 8.48
CA ALA A 22 -3.06 -5.24 7.32
C ALA A 22 -2.42 -6.63 7.17
N VAL A 23 -3.25 -7.65 7.00
CA VAL A 23 -2.82 -9.03 6.80
C VAL A 23 -2.49 -9.31 5.34
N ARG A 24 -3.29 -8.74 4.43
CA ARG A 24 -3.18 -8.99 2.99
C ARG A 24 -1.93 -8.37 2.37
N LEU A 25 -1.63 -7.13 2.70
CA LEU A 25 -0.48 -6.41 2.17
C LEU A 25 -0.11 -5.25 3.09
N GLN A 26 1.11 -5.27 3.61
CA GLN A 26 1.68 -4.18 4.38
C GLN A 26 2.46 -3.25 3.46
N VAL A 27 2.06 -1.98 3.43
CA VAL A 27 2.69 -0.95 2.59
C VAL A 27 3.23 0.16 3.48
N GLY A 28 4.45 0.62 3.18
CA GLY A 28 5.09 1.75 3.85
C GLY A 28 5.53 2.82 2.86
N SER A 29 5.48 4.06 3.30
CA SER A 29 5.97 5.21 2.56
C SER A 29 6.76 6.17 3.43
N VAL A 30 7.74 6.85 2.83
CA VAL A 30 8.60 7.87 3.48
C VAL A 30 8.72 9.07 2.57
N ILE A 31 8.50 10.27 3.09
CA ILE A 31 8.67 11.53 2.36
C ILE A 31 9.92 12.23 2.87
N VAL A 32 10.81 12.61 1.96
CA VAL A 32 12.14 13.15 2.26
C VAL A 32 12.40 14.39 1.42
N ARG A 33 12.94 15.45 2.03
CA ARG A 33 13.47 16.63 1.37
C ARG A 33 14.79 17.03 2.03
N ASP A 34 15.81 17.35 1.22
CA ASP A 34 17.13 17.77 1.70
C ASP A 34 17.77 16.81 2.73
N GLN A 35 17.59 15.50 2.50
CA GLN A 35 18.00 14.41 3.39
C GLN A 35 17.28 14.38 4.74
N GLN A 36 16.27 15.22 4.95
CA GLN A 36 15.43 15.23 6.14
C GLN A 36 14.16 14.44 5.88
N ILE A 37 13.81 13.53 6.79
CA ILE A 37 12.54 12.80 6.77
C ILE A 37 11.45 13.77 7.24
N LEU A 38 10.46 14.04 6.37
CA LEU A 38 9.33 14.90 6.67
C LEU A 38 8.17 14.14 7.28
N ALA A 39 7.87 12.95 6.72
CA ALA A 39 6.80 12.09 7.21
C ALA A 39 7.04 10.64 6.82
N THR A 40 6.41 9.74 7.58
CA THR A 40 6.27 8.32 7.26
C THR A 40 4.80 7.94 7.27
N GLY A 41 4.38 7.01 6.43
CA GLY A 41 3.03 6.48 6.38
C GLY A 41 3.04 4.97 6.17
N TYR A 42 2.04 4.31 6.72
CA TYR A 42 1.73 2.90 6.45
C TYR A 42 0.23 2.76 6.23
N ASN A 43 -0.17 1.71 5.52
CA ASN A 43 -1.59 1.47 5.30
C ASN A 43 -2.25 0.94 6.57
N GLY A 44 -3.50 1.35 6.81
CA GLY A 44 -4.25 0.95 8.00
C GLY A 44 -5.52 1.78 8.16
N THR A 45 -6.33 1.40 9.13
CA THR A 45 -7.53 2.12 9.49
C THR A 45 -7.21 3.48 10.11
N PRO A 46 -8.14 4.45 10.11
CA PRO A 46 -7.94 5.74 10.77
C PRO A 46 -7.61 5.60 12.25
N THR A 47 -6.81 6.53 12.78
CA THR A 47 -6.44 6.55 14.19
C THR A 47 -7.68 6.55 15.09
N GLY A 48 -7.73 5.62 16.04
CA GLY A 48 -8.84 5.45 16.98
C GLY A 48 -9.94 4.53 16.49
N TRP A 49 -9.82 3.98 15.30
CA TRP A 49 -10.69 2.91 14.79
C TRP A 49 -10.09 1.53 15.10
N ASP A 50 -10.89 0.47 14.91
CA ASP A 50 -10.37 -0.90 15.03
C ASP A 50 -9.29 -1.15 13.97
N ASN A 51 -8.24 -1.89 14.38
CA ASN A 51 -7.11 -2.22 13.49
C ASN A 51 -7.42 -3.40 12.54
N ASP A 52 -8.68 -3.61 12.21
CA ASP A 52 -9.14 -4.66 11.32
C ASP A 52 -9.27 -4.14 9.90
N CYS A 53 -8.24 -4.38 9.09
CA CYS A 53 -8.10 -3.83 7.74
C CYS A 53 -8.86 -4.60 6.66
N GLU A 54 -9.31 -5.82 6.92
CA GLU A 54 -9.89 -6.69 5.92
C GLU A 54 -11.21 -7.33 6.36
N ASP A 55 -12.13 -7.45 5.42
CA ASP A 55 -13.30 -8.31 5.53
C ASP A 55 -12.99 -9.72 5.01
N ILE A 56 -13.60 -10.73 5.62
CA ILE A 56 -13.56 -12.11 5.14
C ILE A 56 -14.66 -12.29 4.09
N GLU A 57 -14.27 -12.64 2.88
CA GLU A 57 -15.20 -12.99 1.80
C GLU A 57 -15.11 -14.49 1.52
N TRP A 58 -16.13 -15.24 1.93
CA TRP A 58 -16.19 -16.67 1.72
C TRP A 58 -16.48 -17.02 0.26
N CYS A 59 -15.88 -18.11 -0.21
CA CYS A 59 -16.14 -18.64 -1.53
C CYS A 59 -17.58 -19.18 -1.59
N SER A 60 -18.43 -18.51 -2.35
CA SER A 60 -19.82 -18.92 -2.60
C SER A 60 -19.99 -19.63 -3.96
N ALA A 61 -18.90 -19.91 -4.67
CA ALA A 61 -18.93 -20.52 -5.99
C ALA A 61 -19.31 -22.01 -5.90
N GLY A 62 -20.58 -22.30 -5.94
CA GLY A 62 -21.08 -23.65 -6.06
C GLY A 62 -20.83 -24.20 -7.48
N GLY A 63 -19.81 -25.03 -7.66
CA GLY A 63 -19.63 -25.91 -8.82
C GLY A 63 -19.23 -25.28 -10.16
N TRP A 64 -19.03 -23.96 -10.23
CA TRP A 64 -18.69 -23.22 -11.46
C TRP A 64 -17.20 -23.03 -11.69
N LEU A 65 -16.38 -23.13 -10.63
CA LEU A 65 -14.94 -22.92 -10.66
C LEU A 65 -14.22 -24.26 -10.45
N SER A 66 -13.09 -24.42 -11.11
CA SER A 66 -12.18 -25.54 -10.84
C SER A 66 -11.54 -25.41 -9.45
N PRO A 67 -11.04 -26.51 -8.85
CA PRO A 67 -10.30 -26.48 -7.60
C PRO A 67 -9.13 -25.47 -7.61
N GLU A 68 -8.41 -25.39 -8.74
CA GLU A 68 -7.28 -24.49 -8.94
C GLU A 68 -7.73 -23.03 -8.96
N GLU A 69 -8.84 -22.70 -9.62
CA GLU A 69 -9.42 -21.35 -9.65
C GLU A 69 -9.92 -20.92 -8.25
N ILE A 70 -10.49 -21.85 -7.50
CA ILE A 70 -10.91 -21.60 -6.11
C ILE A 70 -9.67 -21.34 -5.23
N GLU A 71 -8.62 -22.13 -5.36
CA GLU A 71 -7.41 -21.96 -4.58
C GLU A 71 -6.70 -20.63 -4.88
N GLN A 72 -6.63 -20.23 -6.14
CA GLN A 72 -6.07 -18.95 -6.55
C GLN A 72 -6.92 -17.75 -6.11
N GLY A 73 -8.24 -17.86 -6.19
CA GLY A 73 -9.17 -16.79 -5.84
C GLY A 73 -9.43 -16.65 -4.33
N TRP A 74 -9.41 -17.78 -3.61
CA TRP A 74 -9.67 -17.87 -2.16
C TRP A 74 -8.59 -18.69 -1.47
N PRO A 75 -7.40 -18.10 -1.23
CA PRO A 75 -6.21 -18.83 -0.78
C PRO A 75 -6.27 -19.32 0.66
N TYR A 76 -7.20 -18.80 1.48
CA TYR A 76 -7.28 -19.15 2.89
C TYR A 76 -8.37 -20.19 3.16
N GLU A 77 -8.20 -20.98 4.22
CA GLU A 77 -9.19 -21.95 4.70
C GLU A 77 -9.62 -21.60 6.14
N GLY A 78 -10.89 -21.83 6.44
CA GLY A 78 -11.42 -21.58 7.77
C GLY A 78 -12.77 -22.19 7.98
N THR A 79 -13.32 -21.98 9.18
CA THR A 79 -14.66 -22.44 9.58
C THR A 79 -15.57 -21.23 9.74
N TYR A 80 -16.80 -21.33 9.29
CA TYR A 80 -17.83 -20.32 9.47
C TYR A 80 -19.16 -20.98 9.91
N THR A 81 -19.99 -20.21 10.59
CA THR A 81 -21.30 -20.66 11.02
C THR A 81 -22.34 -20.15 10.03
N THR A 82 -23.14 -21.05 9.49
CA THR A 82 -24.25 -20.72 8.61
C THR A 82 -25.41 -20.08 9.38
N ALA A 83 -26.36 -19.46 8.68
CA ALA A 83 -27.50 -18.78 9.31
C ALA A 83 -28.39 -19.70 10.15
N ASP A 84 -28.41 -21.01 9.85
CA ASP A 84 -29.11 -22.07 10.57
C ASP A 84 -28.26 -22.70 11.70
N GLY A 85 -27.08 -22.15 11.98
CA GLY A 85 -26.25 -22.51 13.13
C GLY A 85 -25.29 -23.69 12.91
N HIS A 86 -25.15 -24.19 11.66
CA HIS A 86 -24.20 -25.26 11.34
C HIS A 86 -22.80 -24.73 11.10
N GLU A 87 -21.79 -25.41 11.65
CA GLU A 87 -20.41 -25.14 11.31
C GLU A 87 -20.05 -25.77 9.94
N MET A 88 -19.51 -24.95 9.06
CA MET A 88 -19.06 -25.35 7.73
C MET A 88 -17.59 -24.95 7.54
N ARG A 89 -16.82 -25.83 6.91
CA ARG A 89 -15.47 -25.51 6.47
C ARG A 89 -15.51 -24.98 5.02
N GLY A 90 -14.80 -23.90 4.77
CA GLY A 90 -14.76 -23.28 3.44
C GLY A 90 -13.46 -22.53 3.17
N ARG A 91 -13.33 -22.10 1.94
CA ARG A 91 -12.22 -21.21 1.54
C ARG A 91 -12.69 -19.76 1.52
N TYR A 92 -11.78 -18.85 1.84
CA TYR A 92 -12.07 -17.40 1.85
C TYR A 92 -10.90 -16.59 1.31
N ARG A 93 -11.20 -15.36 0.97
CA ARG A 93 -10.20 -14.33 0.67
C ARG A 93 -10.39 -13.13 1.59
N LEU A 94 -9.33 -12.37 1.74
CA LEU A 94 -9.35 -11.11 2.46
C LEU A 94 -9.60 -9.98 1.46
N LYS A 95 -10.56 -9.12 1.78
CA LYS A 95 -10.90 -7.93 1.01
C LYS A 95 -10.62 -6.70 1.86
N THR A 96 -9.74 -5.83 1.40
CA THR A 96 -9.43 -4.59 2.10
C THR A 96 -10.68 -3.74 2.25
N LYS A 97 -10.96 -3.28 3.46
CA LYS A 97 -12.09 -2.41 3.78
C LYS A 97 -11.92 -1.03 3.14
N PRO A 98 -13.01 -0.35 2.74
CA PRO A 98 -12.95 0.93 2.04
C PRO A 98 -12.37 2.06 2.89
N GLU A 99 -12.45 1.98 4.22
CA GLU A 99 -11.89 2.95 5.16
C GLU A 99 -10.38 2.84 5.38
N VAL A 100 -9.73 1.81 4.87
CA VAL A 100 -8.28 1.64 5.01
C VAL A 100 -7.55 2.71 4.21
N LEU A 101 -6.77 3.51 4.92
CA LEU A 101 -5.91 4.54 4.33
C LEU A 101 -4.69 3.89 3.69
N HIS A 102 -4.29 4.39 2.53
CA HIS A 102 -3.05 3.99 1.89
C HIS A 102 -1.84 4.65 2.55
N ALA A 103 -0.67 4.01 2.48
CA ALA A 103 0.55 4.50 3.10
C ALA A 103 0.94 5.90 2.60
N GLU A 104 0.81 6.15 1.29
CA GLU A 104 1.15 7.42 0.65
C GLU A 104 0.23 8.53 1.12
N SER A 105 -1.08 8.31 1.10
CA SER A 105 -2.06 9.30 1.58
C SER A 105 -1.88 9.58 3.06
N ASN A 106 -1.58 8.56 3.88
CA ASN A 106 -1.32 8.72 5.30
C ASN A 106 -0.07 9.58 5.57
N ALA A 107 1.03 9.37 4.81
CA ALA A 107 2.22 10.21 4.91
C ALA A 107 1.93 11.67 4.52
N LEU A 108 1.21 11.88 3.40
CA LEU A 108 0.84 13.23 2.94
C LEU A 108 -0.06 13.97 3.93
N MET A 109 -1.03 13.27 4.54
CA MET A 109 -1.92 13.89 5.53
C MET A 109 -1.19 14.27 6.83
N LYS A 110 -0.11 13.57 7.20
CA LYS A 110 0.75 14.00 8.32
C LYS A 110 1.48 15.31 8.00
N ILE A 111 1.96 15.48 6.76
CA ILE A 111 2.53 16.76 6.31
C ILE A 111 1.47 17.87 6.32
N ALA A 112 0.27 17.59 5.80
CA ALA A 112 -0.81 18.58 5.78
C ALA A 112 -1.24 19.07 7.18
N ARG A 113 -0.93 18.31 8.23
CA ARG A 113 -1.17 18.66 9.64
C ARG A 113 0.06 19.23 10.35
N SER A 114 1.15 19.46 9.65
CA SER A 114 2.40 20.00 10.15
C SER A 114 2.67 21.39 9.55
N THR A 115 3.79 21.99 9.90
CA THR A 115 4.31 23.22 9.29
C THR A 115 5.20 22.94 8.07
N GLU A 116 5.44 21.65 7.74
CA GLU A 116 6.27 21.22 6.62
C GLU A 116 5.49 21.24 5.31
N SER A 117 6.24 21.28 4.21
CA SER A 117 5.72 21.16 2.84
C SER A 117 6.35 19.98 2.14
N SER A 118 5.56 19.24 1.36
CA SER A 118 6.05 18.18 0.46
C SER A 118 6.55 18.71 -0.88
N ASP A 119 6.41 20.01 -1.15
CA ASP A 119 6.87 20.59 -2.43
C ASP A 119 8.37 20.39 -2.62
N GLY A 120 8.74 19.86 -3.79
CA GLY A 120 10.12 19.51 -4.13
C GLY A 120 10.66 18.24 -3.48
N ALA A 121 9.88 17.56 -2.63
CA ALA A 121 10.30 16.35 -1.92
C ALA A 121 10.39 15.12 -2.84
N ALA A 122 11.05 14.07 -2.33
CA ALA A 122 11.01 12.70 -2.85
C ALA A 122 10.17 11.81 -1.94
N MET A 123 9.41 10.90 -2.53
CA MET A 123 8.66 9.85 -1.82
C MET A 123 9.27 8.48 -2.12
N PHE A 124 9.33 7.65 -1.10
CA PHE A 124 9.80 6.26 -1.16
C PHE A 124 8.67 5.36 -0.73
N CYS A 125 8.27 4.41 -1.57
CA CYS A 125 7.16 3.50 -1.30
C CYS A 125 7.61 2.05 -1.49
N THR A 126 7.15 1.15 -0.64
CA THR A 126 7.38 -0.28 -0.83
C THR A 126 6.71 -0.79 -2.11
N HIS A 127 5.55 -0.21 -2.49
CA HIS A 127 4.78 -0.57 -3.68
C HIS A 127 4.49 0.65 -4.56
N ALA A 128 4.28 0.39 -5.86
CA ALA A 128 3.83 1.41 -6.79
C ALA A 128 2.48 1.99 -6.35
N PRO A 129 2.28 3.32 -6.42
CA PRO A 129 1.04 3.96 -6.00
C PRO A 129 -0.11 3.62 -6.95
N CYS A 130 -1.31 3.47 -6.41
CA CYS A 130 -2.53 3.46 -7.21
C CYS A 130 -2.81 4.85 -7.80
N LEU A 131 -3.74 4.94 -8.76
CA LEU A 131 -4.08 6.21 -9.41
C LEU A 131 -4.51 7.30 -8.42
N GLU A 132 -5.30 6.95 -7.41
CA GLU A 132 -5.77 7.92 -6.41
C GLU A 132 -4.61 8.49 -5.56
N CYS A 133 -3.69 7.63 -5.12
CA CYS A 133 -2.48 8.08 -4.43
C CYS A 133 -1.58 8.92 -5.35
N ALA A 134 -1.44 8.53 -6.62
CA ALA A 134 -0.64 9.26 -7.60
C ALA A 134 -1.16 10.70 -7.82
N LYS A 135 -2.47 10.91 -7.84
CA LYS A 135 -3.08 12.25 -7.91
C LYS A 135 -2.68 13.10 -6.70
N LEU A 136 -2.73 12.53 -5.50
CA LEU A 136 -2.32 13.22 -4.28
C LEU A 136 -0.82 13.54 -4.25
N ILE A 137 0.02 12.58 -4.67
CA ILE A 137 1.48 12.75 -4.79
C ILE A 137 1.79 13.91 -5.74
N TYR A 138 1.18 13.91 -6.92
CA TYR A 138 1.37 14.97 -7.92
C TYR A 138 0.95 16.33 -7.36
N GLN A 139 -0.27 16.41 -6.81
CA GLN A 139 -0.85 17.66 -6.33
C GLN A 139 -0.13 18.22 -5.09
N SER A 140 0.55 17.36 -4.32
CA SER A 140 1.34 17.76 -3.15
C SER A 140 2.73 18.33 -3.50
N GLY A 141 3.09 18.41 -4.79
CA GLY A 141 4.34 18.99 -5.26
C GLY A 141 5.56 18.05 -5.17
N ILE A 142 5.37 16.76 -4.87
CA ILE A 142 6.45 15.76 -4.90
C ILE A 142 7.02 15.68 -6.32
N LYS A 143 8.35 15.70 -6.43
CA LYS A 143 9.06 15.71 -7.73
C LYS A 143 9.68 14.38 -8.08
N LYS A 144 9.89 13.50 -7.13
CA LYS A 144 10.49 12.19 -7.35
C LYS A 144 9.78 11.11 -6.53
N LEU A 145 9.51 9.98 -7.19
CA LEU A 145 8.98 8.78 -6.55
C LEU A 145 9.96 7.62 -6.75
N TYR A 146 10.29 6.94 -5.68
CA TYR A 146 10.93 5.62 -5.69
C TYR A 146 9.93 4.59 -5.19
N TYR A 147 9.78 3.47 -5.93
CA TYR A 147 8.99 2.34 -5.46
C TYR A 147 9.74 1.02 -5.70
N ARG A 148 9.49 0.00 -4.90
CA ARG A 148 10.15 -1.30 -5.07
C ARG A 148 9.29 -2.26 -5.88
N ASP A 149 8.14 -2.64 -5.34
CA ASP A 149 7.29 -3.67 -5.92
C ASP A 149 6.25 -3.06 -6.85
N THR A 150 6.00 -3.74 -7.97
CA THR A 150 4.93 -3.35 -8.88
C THR A 150 3.57 -3.65 -8.26
N TYR A 151 2.58 -2.83 -8.57
CA TYR A 151 1.19 -3.11 -8.27
C TYR A 151 0.48 -3.64 -9.51
N ARG A 152 -0.72 -4.22 -9.34
CA ARG A 152 -1.50 -4.82 -10.44
C ARG A 152 -1.80 -3.85 -11.58
N ASP A 153 -1.83 -2.56 -11.28
CA ASP A 153 -2.21 -1.47 -12.15
C ASP A 153 -1.09 -0.42 -12.19
N PHE A 154 -0.61 -0.12 -13.38
CA PHE A 154 0.44 0.87 -13.62
C PHE A 154 -0.10 2.30 -13.82
N SER A 155 -1.43 2.49 -13.79
CA SER A 155 -2.07 3.79 -14.07
C SER A 155 -1.55 4.93 -13.16
N GLY A 156 -1.19 4.63 -11.91
CA GLY A 156 -0.60 5.61 -11.01
C GLY A 156 0.80 6.04 -11.44
N VAL A 157 1.64 5.10 -11.86
CA VAL A 157 3.00 5.39 -12.37
C VAL A 157 2.92 6.19 -13.66
N GLU A 158 2.08 5.77 -14.61
CA GLU A 158 1.87 6.46 -15.89
C GLU A 158 1.35 7.90 -15.68
N PHE A 159 0.42 8.08 -14.73
CA PHE A 159 -0.10 9.40 -14.38
C PHE A 159 1.02 10.32 -13.88
N LEU A 160 1.88 9.85 -12.97
CA LEU A 160 2.99 10.63 -12.43
C LEU A 160 4.03 10.97 -13.51
N GLN A 161 4.38 10.02 -14.38
CA GLN A 161 5.30 10.24 -15.50
C GLN A 161 4.74 11.28 -16.47
N LYS A 162 3.45 11.21 -16.81
CA LYS A 162 2.76 12.20 -17.62
C LYS A 162 2.78 13.59 -16.99
N GLY A 163 2.76 13.66 -15.65
CA GLY A 163 2.89 14.89 -14.88
C GLY A 163 4.34 15.36 -14.68
N ASN A 164 5.33 14.74 -15.36
CA ASN A 164 6.77 15.03 -15.21
C ASN A 164 7.29 14.84 -13.78
N VAL A 165 6.70 13.95 -13.00
CA VAL A 165 7.32 13.43 -11.78
C VAL A 165 8.35 12.39 -12.19
N ASP A 166 9.56 12.49 -11.66
CA ASP A 166 10.62 11.50 -11.90
C ASP A 166 10.30 10.23 -11.11
N VAL A 167 9.93 9.15 -11.81
CA VAL A 167 9.53 7.88 -11.21
C VAL A 167 10.58 6.81 -11.48
N GLU A 168 11.08 6.18 -10.43
CA GLU A 168 12.12 5.16 -10.50
C GLU A 168 11.73 3.92 -9.70
N GLN A 169 11.78 2.76 -10.36
CA GLN A 169 11.66 1.49 -9.66
C GLN A 169 13.00 1.12 -9.01
N TYR A 170 12.99 0.98 -7.69
CA TYR A 170 14.14 0.55 -6.93
C TYR A 170 14.35 -0.96 -7.03
N ASN A 171 15.51 -1.37 -7.55
CA ASN A 171 15.93 -2.77 -7.59
C ASN A 171 17.13 -2.97 -6.64
N SER A 172 17.00 -3.80 -5.63
CA SER A 172 18.04 -4.09 -4.63
C SER A 172 19.32 -4.71 -5.21
N ASN A 173 19.30 -5.16 -6.47
CA ASN A 173 20.41 -5.87 -7.14
C ASN A 173 21.34 -4.96 -7.97
N LYS A 174 21.26 -3.64 -7.84
CA LYS A 174 22.20 -2.68 -8.50
C LYS A 174 23.25 -2.19 -7.51
N SER A 175 24.03 -3.08 -6.94
CA SER A 175 25.26 -2.74 -6.21
C SER A 175 26.46 -3.36 -6.92
#